data_d2c12844d9649ea1c8b40f9f39857332
#
_entry.id   d2c12844d9649ea1c8b40f9f39857332
#
_cell.length_a   1.000
_cell.length_b   1.000
_cell.length_c   1.000
_cell.angle_alpha   90.00
_cell.angle_beta   90.00
_cell.angle_gamma   90.00
#
_symmetry.space_group_name_H-M   'P 1'
#
loop_
_entity.id
_entity.type
_entity.pdbx_description
1 polymer ?
#
loop_
_entity_poly.entity_id
_entity_poly.type
_entity_poly.pdbx_seq_one_letter_code
_entity_poly.pdbx_strand_id
1 'polypeptide(L)'
;TKRGSNTNGRINVNFRTDISLTPRRTYGQTDRMNSADRIALSKEIVESGVPFSQFPQIVGYEGAYLQLINKEISMEEFNEKVTRMEKQNTDWFKLLARNAVSQNYSLSLSGGNDKLNFYGSVGFNKSLSSYKGNDQSNKTINFSVDAKLRDNLRTKFQFSASQSETNAYYTGVNPEDYALNTSRILGPDEWYTINEAKAYFQLDDGSAIRRDIRYNFLNELEHTGNENKNTKFQITGNLIWNITPEIKYELTTAFTRNSSEANVWADDHSYAVSKIRGANYGELVTGESDSWLTLASVLPYGGILNYNSTNQQSYTVRNQLNYGKYLMKKEPCPQCCLGT
;
A
#
# COMPACT_ATOMS: atom_id res chain seq x y z
N THR A 1 24.00 -8.97 -9.33
CA THR A 1 23.49 -9.26 -10.69
C THR A 1 23.86 -10.67 -11.08
N LYS A 2 22.87 -11.53 -11.36
CA LYS A 2 23.13 -12.89 -11.87
C LYS A 2 23.78 -12.77 -13.26
N ARG A 3 24.86 -13.50 -13.46
CA ARG A 3 25.58 -13.55 -14.74
C ARG A 3 25.23 -14.85 -15.45
N GLY A 4 25.22 -14.85 -16.78
CA GLY A 4 25.27 -16.06 -17.56
C GLY A 4 26.53 -16.85 -17.22
N SER A 5 26.43 -18.16 -17.19
CA SER A 5 27.57 -19.06 -16.95
C SER A 5 27.91 -19.78 -18.23
N ASN A 6 29.21 -20.10 -18.46
CA ASN A 6 29.59 -21.00 -19.49
C ASN A 6 29.00 -22.39 -19.22
N THR A 7 28.13 -22.85 -20.10
CA THR A 7 27.41 -24.13 -20.02
C THR A 7 27.79 -25.06 -21.19
N ASN A 8 28.88 -24.78 -21.89
CA ASN A 8 29.30 -25.51 -23.11
C ASN A 8 28.19 -25.56 -24.18
N GLY A 9 27.48 -24.43 -24.35
CA GLY A 9 26.37 -24.29 -25.31
C GLY A 9 25.03 -24.84 -24.85
N ARG A 10 24.92 -25.40 -23.66
CA ARG A 10 23.64 -25.87 -23.11
C ARG A 10 22.83 -24.70 -22.54
N ILE A 11 21.50 -24.81 -22.64
CA ILE A 11 20.58 -23.84 -22.07
C ILE A 11 20.03 -24.40 -20.75
N ASN A 12 20.20 -23.68 -19.67
CA ASN A 12 19.57 -23.98 -18.39
C ASN A 12 18.29 -23.18 -18.25
N VAL A 13 17.18 -23.88 -17.99
CA VAL A 13 15.88 -23.30 -17.69
C VAL A 13 15.59 -23.57 -16.22
N ASN A 14 15.22 -22.53 -15.49
CA ASN A 14 14.83 -22.66 -14.09
C ASN A 14 13.49 -21.98 -13.88
N PHE A 15 12.49 -22.73 -13.44
CA PHE A 15 11.20 -22.23 -12.99
C PHE A 15 11.09 -22.41 -11.48
N ARG A 16 10.67 -21.37 -10.80
CA ARG A 16 10.44 -21.38 -9.36
C ARG A 16 9.10 -20.76 -9.05
N THR A 17 8.35 -21.39 -8.16
CA THR A 17 7.13 -20.85 -7.58
C THR A 17 7.19 -21.00 -6.06
N ASP A 18 6.78 -19.93 -5.37
CA ASP A 18 6.64 -19.92 -3.92
C ASP A 18 5.24 -19.36 -3.61
N ILE A 19 4.47 -20.07 -2.81
CA ILE A 19 3.15 -19.65 -2.36
C ILE A 19 3.14 -19.70 -0.84
N SER A 20 2.78 -18.60 -0.20
CA SER A 20 2.60 -18.54 1.26
C SER A 20 1.19 -18.10 1.60
N LEU A 21 0.65 -18.67 2.67
CA LEU A 21 -0.66 -18.38 3.22
C LEU A 21 -0.50 -18.01 4.70
N THR A 22 -1.03 -16.84 5.08
CA THR A 22 -1.13 -16.42 6.49
C THR A 22 -2.61 -16.33 6.84
N PRO A 23 -3.10 -17.08 7.83
CA PRO A 23 -4.49 -17.01 8.24
C PRO A 23 -4.87 -15.59 8.72
N ARG A 24 -6.12 -15.20 8.45
CA ARG A 24 -6.64 -13.93 8.95
C ARG A 24 -6.74 -13.93 10.47
N ARG A 25 -6.66 -12.76 11.07
CA ARG A 25 -6.94 -12.57 12.50
C ARG A 25 -8.41 -12.86 12.81
N THR A 26 -8.66 -13.37 14.02
CA THR A 26 -10.00 -13.65 14.54
C THR A 26 -10.16 -13.07 15.95
N TYR A 27 -11.39 -12.89 16.39
CA TYR A 27 -11.65 -12.41 17.76
C TYR A 27 -11.14 -13.37 18.85
N GLY A 28 -11.02 -14.69 18.57
CA GLY A 28 -10.41 -15.62 19.52
C GLY A 28 -8.92 -15.38 19.81
N GLN A 29 -8.27 -14.52 19.03
CA GLN A 29 -6.87 -14.09 19.22
C GLN A 29 -6.78 -12.70 19.88
N THR A 30 -7.91 -12.12 20.27
CA THR A 30 -8.00 -10.77 20.85
C THR A 30 -8.85 -10.82 22.10
N ASP A 31 -8.46 -10.05 23.09
CA ASP A 31 -9.26 -9.89 24.31
C ASP A 31 -10.25 -8.73 24.12
N ARG A 32 -11.35 -9.02 23.42
CA ARG A 32 -12.40 -8.04 23.09
C ARG A 32 -13.76 -8.58 23.50
N MET A 33 -14.58 -7.68 24.07
CA MET A 33 -15.95 -7.99 24.46
C MET A 33 -16.78 -8.47 23.27
N ASN A 34 -17.61 -9.47 23.49
CA ASN A 34 -18.69 -9.81 22.57
C ASN A 34 -19.89 -8.86 22.80
N SER A 35 -20.94 -9.02 22.01
CA SER A 35 -22.12 -8.15 22.11
C SER A 35 -22.86 -8.27 23.43
N ALA A 36 -22.97 -9.46 23.98
CA ALA A 36 -23.63 -9.67 25.27
C ALA A 36 -22.87 -9.00 26.41
N ASP A 37 -21.52 -9.17 26.44
CA ASP A 37 -20.67 -8.53 27.46
C ASP A 37 -20.74 -7.00 27.36
N ARG A 38 -20.75 -6.46 26.11
CA ARG A 38 -20.86 -5.01 25.88
C ARG A 38 -22.20 -4.47 26.38
N ILE A 39 -23.29 -5.17 26.12
CA ILE A 39 -24.62 -4.78 26.61
C ILE A 39 -24.71 -4.87 28.14
N ALA A 40 -24.12 -5.93 28.74
CA ALA A 40 -24.07 -6.06 30.19
C ALA A 40 -23.34 -4.87 30.84
N LEU A 41 -22.17 -4.50 30.28
CA LEU A 41 -21.45 -3.31 30.74
C LEU A 41 -22.27 -2.01 30.57
N SER A 42 -22.99 -1.86 29.48
CA SER A 42 -23.83 -0.68 29.24
C SER A 42 -24.97 -0.56 30.28
N LYS A 43 -25.58 -1.70 30.62
CA LYS A 43 -26.63 -1.75 31.71
C LYS A 43 -26.03 -1.31 33.05
N GLU A 44 -24.87 -1.83 33.41
CA GLU A 44 -24.18 -1.47 34.64
C GLU A 44 -23.82 0.02 34.70
N ILE A 45 -23.32 0.60 33.58
CA ILE A 45 -23.03 2.04 33.50
C ILE A 45 -24.28 2.87 33.73
N VAL A 46 -25.40 2.50 33.10
CA VAL A 46 -26.69 3.23 33.29
C VAL A 46 -27.22 3.09 34.69
N GLU A 47 -27.20 1.88 35.25
CA GLU A 47 -27.68 1.60 36.65
C GLU A 47 -26.81 2.30 37.69
N SER A 48 -25.51 2.44 37.45
CA SER A 48 -24.58 3.13 38.34
C SER A 48 -24.71 4.66 38.28
N GLY A 49 -25.55 5.20 37.38
CA GLY A 49 -25.75 6.63 37.22
C GLY A 49 -24.52 7.38 36.66
N VAL A 50 -23.58 6.66 36.04
CA VAL A 50 -22.42 7.29 35.39
C VAL A 50 -22.91 8.11 34.23
N PRO A 51 -22.59 9.42 34.16
CA PRO A 51 -22.99 10.25 33.03
C PRO A 51 -22.25 9.83 31.75
N PHE A 52 -22.99 9.70 30.68
CA PHE A 52 -22.41 9.50 29.36
C PHE A 52 -22.78 10.65 28.41
N SER A 53 -21.92 10.92 27.43
CA SER A 53 -22.15 12.01 26.48
C SER A 53 -23.40 11.72 25.65
N GLN A 54 -24.27 12.71 25.51
CA GLN A 54 -25.42 12.63 24.61
C GLN A 54 -25.08 13.00 23.19
N PHE A 55 -23.87 13.48 22.97
CA PHE A 55 -23.32 13.84 21.67
C PHE A 55 -21.97 13.16 21.44
N PRO A 56 -21.73 12.67 20.22
CA PRO A 56 -22.63 12.59 19.05
C PRO A 56 -23.81 11.67 19.35
N GLN A 57 -24.84 11.69 18.46
CA GLN A 57 -25.96 10.78 18.60
C GLN A 57 -25.46 9.35 18.75
N ILE A 58 -25.69 8.79 19.91
CA ILE A 58 -25.11 7.51 20.28
C ILE A 58 -25.95 6.41 19.67
N VAL A 59 -25.30 5.47 19.01
CA VAL A 59 -25.90 4.20 18.57
C VAL A 59 -25.72 3.14 19.66
N GLY A 60 -26.38 2.02 19.52
CA GLY A 60 -26.27 0.93 20.47
C GLY A 60 -27.19 1.09 21.69
N TYR A 61 -26.82 0.47 22.82
CA TYR A 61 -27.65 0.43 24.02
C TYR A 61 -27.94 1.83 24.57
N GLU A 62 -26.92 2.64 24.72
CA GLU A 62 -27.02 4.01 25.27
C GLU A 62 -27.90 4.89 24.37
N GLY A 63 -27.84 4.74 23.08
CA GLY A 63 -28.74 5.44 22.14
C GLY A 63 -30.18 4.99 22.25
N ALA A 64 -30.44 3.68 22.36
CA ALA A 64 -31.78 3.15 22.59
C ALA A 64 -32.33 3.57 23.95
N TYR A 65 -31.50 3.63 24.99
CA TYR A 65 -31.87 4.09 26.30
C TYR A 65 -32.26 5.57 26.31
N LEU A 66 -31.54 6.43 25.61
CA LEU A 66 -31.88 7.84 25.42
C LEU A 66 -33.23 8.00 24.71
N GLN A 67 -33.47 7.22 23.67
CA GLN A 67 -34.77 7.21 22.96
C GLN A 67 -35.93 6.82 23.89
N LEU A 68 -35.69 5.85 24.79
CA LEU A 68 -36.68 5.45 25.79
C LEU A 68 -36.96 6.59 26.80
N ILE A 69 -35.95 7.24 27.35
CA ILE A 69 -36.10 8.35 28.29
C ILE A 69 -36.81 9.52 27.62
N ASN A 70 -36.48 9.82 26.40
CA ASN A 70 -37.12 10.88 25.61
C ASN A 70 -38.54 10.52 25.16
N LYS A 71 -39.01 9.30 25.46
CA LYS A 71 -40.31 8.79 25.04
C LYS A 71 -40.49 8.69 23.51
N GLU A 72 -39.42 8.52 22.82
CA GLU A 72 -39.40 8.31 21.36
C GLU A 72 -39.72 6.86 20.98
N ILE A 73 -39.43 5.92 21.90
CA ILE A 73 -39.77 4.50 21.80
C ILE A 73 -40.42 3.98 23.07
N SER A 74 -41.19 2.92 22.94
CA SER A 74 -41.78 2.20 24.06
C SER A 74 -40.75 1.31 24.78
N MET A 75 -41.10 0.85 26.01
CA MET A 75 -40.29 -0.14 26.73
C MET A 75 -40.20 -1.47 25.98
N GLU A 76 -41.24 -1.85 25.25
CA GLU A 76 -41.26 -3.07 24.44
C GLU A 76 -40.27 -2.97 23.28
N GLU A 77 -40.32 -1.89 22.51
CA GLU A 77 -39.38 -1.60 21.43
C GLU A 77 -37.93 -1.50 21.91
N PHE A 78 -37.72 -0.90 23.10
CA PHE A 78 -36.39 -0.87 23.70
C PHE A 78 -35.87 -2.27 24.00
N ASN A 79 -36.66 -3.14 24.63
CA ASN A 79 -36.29 -4.52 24.95
C ASN A 79 -36.00 -5.35 23.66
N GLU A 80 -36.80 -5.15 22.62
CA GLU A 80 -36.54 -5.78 21.32
C GLU A 80 -35.22 -5.35 20.70
N LYS A 81 -34.92 -4.03 20.72
CA LYS A 81 -33.66 -3.48 20.25
C LYS A 81 -32.48 -4.06 21.04
N VAL A 82 -32.56 -4.12 22.38
CA VAL A 82 -31.51 -4.67 23.23
C VAL A 82 -31.29 -6.15 22.92
N THR A 83 -32.37 -6.94 22.84
CA THR A 83 -32.29 -8.37 22.52
C THR A 83 -31.65 -8.62 21.14
N ARG A 84 -31.94 -7.77 20.15
CA ARG A 84 -31.33 -7.84 18.84
C ARG A 84 -29.83 -7.53 18.92
N MET A 85 -29.45 -6.48 19.64
CA MET A 85 -28.04 -6.08 19.81
C MET A 85 -27.22 -7.16 20.54
N GLU A 86 -27.77 -7.79 21.58
CA GLU A 86 -27.09 -8.91 22.28
C GLU A 86 -26.76 -10.08 21.35
N LYS A 87 -27.64 -10.35 20.39
CA LYS A 87 -27.47 -11.46 19.41
C LYS A 87 -26.64 -11.10 18.19
N GLN A 88 -26.46 -9.83 17.88
CA GLN A 88 -25.82 -9.34 16.65
C GLN A 88 -24.41 -9.90 16.46
N ASN A 89 -23.54 -9.68 17.39
CA ASN A 89 -22.18 -10.22 17.49
C ASN A 89 -21.34 -10.16 16.18
N THR A 90 -21.32 -8.98 15.55
CA THR A 90 -20.65 -8.75 14.27
C THR A 90 -19.17 -9.16 14.32
N ASP A 91 -18.73 -9.96 13.36
CA ASP A 91 -17.34 -10.33 13.19
C ASP A 91 -16.68 -9.38 12.14
N TRP A 92 -16.17 -8.22 12.64
CA TRP A 92 -15.50 -7.23 11.81
C TRP A 92 -14.25 -7.79 11.13
N PHE A 93 -13.52 -8.71 11.79
CA PHE A 93 -12.37 -9.36 11.13
C PHE A 93 -12.80 -10.22 9.95
N LYS A 94 -13.97 -10.88 10.01
CA LYS A 94 -14.49 -11.65 8.88
C LYS A 94 -14.91 -10.74 7.72
N LEU A 95 -15.45 -9.57 8.02
CA LEU A 95 -15.88 -8.59 7.02
C LEU A 95 -14.69 -7.89 6.36
N LEU A 96 -13.70 -7.46 7.15
CA LEU A 96 -12.61 -6.59 6.70
C LEU A 96 -11.34 -7.34 6.33
N ALA A 97 -11.11 -8.52 6.94
CA ALA A 97 -9.90 -9.30 6.72
C ALA A 97 -10.14 -10.54 5.85
N ARG A 98 -9.06 -11.07 5.32
CA ARG A 98 -8.96 -12.33 4.58
C ARG A 98 -7.66 -13.04 4.94
N ASN A 99 -7.53 -14.29 4.55
CA ASN A 99 -6.22 -14.93 4.58
C ASN A 99 -5.28 -14.20 3.61
N ALA A 100 -4.12 -13.79 4.11
CA ALA A 100 -3.10 -13.18 3.26
C ALA A 100 -2.44 -14.26 2.39
N VAL A 101 -2.34 -13.99 1.11
CA VAL A 101 -1.73 -14.91 0.13
C VAL A 101 -0.63 -14.18 -0.60
N SER A 102 0.58 -14.71 -0.57
CA SER A 102 1.68 -14.24 -1.39
C SER A 102 2.05 -15.32 -2.40
N GLN A 103 2.15 -14.92 -3.66
CA GLN A 103 2.49 -15.78 -4.79
C GLN A 103 3.69 -15.19 -5.51
N ASN A 104 4.71 -15.99 -5.71
CA ASN A 104 5.90 -15.59 -6.44
C ASN A 104 6.19 -16.63 -7.54
N TYR A 105 6.30 -16.16 -8.75
CA TYR A 105 6.62 -16.96 -9.93
C TYR A 105 7.86 -16.37 -10.60
N SER A 106 8.84 -17.20 -10.90
CA SER A 106 10.02 -16.78 -11.64
C SER A 106 10.44 -17.83 -12.65
N LEU A 107 10.71 -17.37 -13.86
CA LEU A 107 11.32 -18.17 -14.93
C LEU A 107 12.63 -17.53 -15.30
N SER A 108 13.70 -18.31 -15.37
CA SER A 108 14.99 -17.83 -15.84
C SER A 108 15.61 -18.80 -16.83
N LEU A 109 16.30 -18.21 -17.79
CA LEU A 109 17.06 -18.88 -18.85
C LEU A 109 18.50 -18.41 -18.74
N SER A 110 19.44 -19.32 -18.80
CA SER A 110 20.85 -18.97 -18.89
C SER A 110 21.60 -19.97 -19.76
N GLY A 111 22.59 -19.49 -20.44
CA GLY A 111 23.42 -20.34 -21.30
C GLY A 111 24.61 -19.57 -21.81
N GLY A 112 25.49 -20.29 -22.51
CA GLY A 112 26.61 -19.67 -23.15
C GLY A 112 27.78 -20.59 -23.37
N ASN A 113 28.79 -20.02 -23.98
CA ASN A 113 30.10 -20.63 -24.25
C ASN A 113 31.22 -19.62 -23.90
N ASP A 114 32.44 -19.91 -24.26
CA ASP A 114 33.60 -19.05 -23.99
C ASP A 114 33.51 -17.65 -24.63
N LYS A 115 32.67 -17.50 -25.68
CA LYS A 115 32.55 -16.24 -26.45
C LYS A 115 31.30 -15.45 -26.07
N LEU A 116 30.18 -16.13 -25.71
CA LEU A 116 28.91 -15.51 -25.50
C LEU A 116 28.22 -16.16 -24.30
N ASN A 117 27.86 -15.37 -23.31
CA ASN A 117 27.02 -15.80 -22.21
C ASN A 117 25.77 -14.92 -22.14
N PHE A 118 24.63 -15.53 -21.88
CA PHE A 118 23.39 -14.81 -21.70
C PHE A 118 22.63 -15.25 -20.44
N TYR A 119 21.84 -14.35 -19.93
CA TYR A 119 20.88 -14.59 -18.87
C TYR A 119 19.62 -13.79 -19.14
N GLY A 120 18.46 -14.43 -19.04
CA GLY A 120 17.16 -13.81 -19.10
C GLY A 120 16.30 -14.29 -17.94
N SER A 121 15.48 -13.40 -17.38
CA SER A 121 14.48 -13.78 -16.38
C SER A 121 13.25 -12.92 -16.45
N VAL A 122 12.12 -13.54 -16.19
CA VAL A 122 10.84 -12.88 -15.92
C VAL A 122 10.36 -13.29 -14.53
N GLY A 123 9.79 -12.36 -13.81
CA GLY A 123 9.25 -12.59 -12.48
C GLY A 123 7.90 -11.91 -12.29
N PHE A 124 7.01 -12.55 -11.56
CA PHE A 124 5.75 -11.99 -11.13
C PHE A 124 5.55 -12.32 -9.65
N ASN A 125 5.29 -11.29 -8.87
CA ASN A 125 4.91 -11.41 -7.46
C ASN A 125 3.56 -10.73 -7.25
N LYS A 126 2.65 -11.41 -6.56
CA LYS A 126 1.40 -10.83 -6.08
C LYS A 126 1.24 -11.15 -4.60
N SER A 127 1.04 -10.12 -3.80
CA SER A 127 0.81 -10.23 -2.36
C SER A 127 -0.54 -9.60 -2.01
N LEU A 128 -1.43 -10.42 -1.50
CA LEU A 128 -2.70 -10.00 -0.93
C LEU A 128 -2.50 -9.83 0.57
N SER A 129 -2.73 -8.62 1.08
CA SER A 129 -2.67 -8.33 2.52
C SER A 129 -3.76 -9.07 3.30
N SER A 130 -3.58 -9.16 4.61
CA SER A 130 -4.57 -9.70 5.55
C SER A 130 -5.87 -8.88 5.57
N TYR A 131 -5.84 -7.63 5.16
CA TYR A 131 -7.02 -6.79 5.03
C TYR A 131 -7.37 -6.56 3.56
N LYS A 132 -8.68 -6.60 3.24
CA LYS A 132 -9.21 -6.43 1.89
C LYS A 132 -8.94 -5.02 1.39
N GLY A 133 -8.56 -4.88 0.12
CA GLY A 133 -8.26 -3.56 -0.49
C GLY A 133 -6.79 -3.15 -0.41
N ASN A 134 -5.95 -3.88 0.32
CA ASN A 134 -4.51 -3.62 0.38
C ASN A 134 -3.76 -4.75 -0.32
N ASP A 135 -3.28 -4.48 -1.52
CA ASP A 135 -2.65 -5.46 -2.41
C ASP A 135 -1.40 -4.89 -3.05
N GLN A 136 -0.47 -5.76 -3.34
CA GLN A 136 0.74 -5.39 -4.09
C GLN A 136 1.00 -6.39 -5.21
N SER A 137 1.35 -5.88 -6.38
CA SER A 137 1.89 -6.69 -7.47
C SER A 137 3.22 -6.14 -7.98
N ASN A 138 4.12 -7.02 -8.37
CA ASN A 138 5.41 -6.65 -8.94
C ASN A 138 5.74 -7.56 -10.12
N LYS A 139 6.06 -6.94 -11.26
CA LYS A 139 6.48 -7.60 -12.51
C LYS A 139 7.91 -7.20 -12.81
N THR A 140 8.75 -8.16 -13.14
CA THR A 140 10.17 -7.90 -13.44
C THR A 140 10.62 -8.63 -14.70
N ILE A 141 11.44 -7.96 -15.49
CA ILE A 141 12.12 -8.55 -16.63
C ILE A 141 13.60 -8.16 -16.53
N ASN A 142 14.48 -9.14 -16.66
CA ASN A 142 15.90 -8.90 -16.73
C ASN A 142 16.50 -9.67 -17.90
N PHE A 143 17.42 -9.04 -18.60
CA PHE A 143 18.17 -9.65 -19.67
C PHE A 143 19.61 -9.17 -19.62
N SER A 144 20.56 -10.04 -19.80
CA SER A 144 21.96 -9.68 -19.92
C SER A 144 22.68 -10.57 -20.92
N VAL A 145 23.55 -9.96 -21.70
CA VAL A 145 24.45 -10.63 -22.62
C VAL A 145 25.86 -10.15 -22.32
N ASP A 146 26.80 -11.08 -22.31
CA ASP A 146 28.22 -10.85 -22.13
C ASP A 146 28.96 -11.53 -23.29
N ALA A 147 29.57 -10.75 -24.14
CA ALA A 147 30.19 -11.24 -25.38
C ALA A 147 31.68 -10.87 -25.44
N LYS A 148 32.50 -11.85 -25.71
CA LYS A 148 33.90 -11.69 -26.06
C LYS A 148 34.00 -11.52 -27.58
N LEU A 149 34.11 -10.28 -28.06
CA LEU A 149 34.18 -9.96 -29.49
C LEU A 149 35.54 -10.32 -30.12
N ARG A 150 36.61 -10.12 -29.32
CA ARG A 150 37.99 -10.49 -29.61
C ARG A 150 38.67 -10.88 -28.31
N ASP A 151 39.87 -11.43 -28.37
CA ASP A 151 40.61 -11.80 -27.14
C ASP A 151 40.86 -10.61 -26.20
N ASN A 152 41.00 -9.43 -26.76
CA ASN A 152 41.22 -8.18 -26.03
C ASN A 152 39.99 -7.27 -25.96
N LEU A 153 38.83 -7.69 -26.50
CA LEU A 153 37.62 -6.86 -26.58
C LEU A 153 36.39 -7.61 -26.05
N ARG A 154 35.78 -7.12 -25.00
CA ARG A 154 34.58 -7.68 -24.39
C ARG A 154 33.49 -6.63 -24.26
N THR A 155 32.26 -7.00 -24.51
CA THR A 155 31.10 -6.14 -24.32
C THR A 155 30.08 -6.83 -23.45
N LYS A 156 29.37 -6.03 -22.63
CA LYS A 156 28.25 -6.49 -21.81
C LYS A 156 27.06 -5.56 -22.00
N PHE A 157 25.94 -6.15 -22.30
CA PHE A 157 24.66 -5.47 -22.40
C PHE A 157 23.75 -5.96 -21.28
N GLN A 158 23.05 -5.05 -20.62
CA GLN A 158 22.08 -5.36 -19.57
C GLN A 158 20.82 -4.54 -19.78
N PHE A 159 19.71 -5.20 -19.69
CA PHE A 159 18.37 -4.63 -19.71
C PHE A 159 17.64 -5.06 -18.45
N SER A 160 16.94 -4.14 -17.77
CA SER A 160 16.02 -4.47 -16.71
C SER A 160 14.79 -3.57 -16.79
N ALA A 161 13.64 -4.16 -16.56
CA ALA A 161 12.38 -3.45 -16.41
C ALA A 161 11.62 -4.00 -15.21
N SER A 162 10.96 -3.12 -14.45
CA SER A 162 10.08 -3.51 -13.37
C SER A 162 8.88 -2.58 -13.29
N GLN A 163 7.74 -3.14 -12.93
CA GLN A 163 6.51 -2.41 -12.61
C GLN A 163 6.00 -2.92 -11.28
N SER A 164 5.79 -2.01 -10.33
CA SER A 164 5.17 -2.28 -9.05
C SER A 164 3.88 -1.49 -8.94
N GLU A 165 2.81 -2.15 -8.55
CA GLU A 165 1.50 -1.57 -8.28
C GLU A 165 1.13 -1.90 -6.84
N THR A 166 0.69 -0.90 -6.09
CA THR A 166 0.28 -1.05 -4.69
C THR A 166 -1.05 -0.33 -4.50
N ASN A 167 -2.04 -1.08 -4.03
CA ASN A 167 -3.30 -0.53 -3.55
C ASN A 167 -3.23 -0.45 -2.03
N ALA A 168 -3.60 0.67 -1.49
CA ALA A 168 -3.61 0.98 -0.06
C ALA A 168 -4.89 1.75 0.30
N TYR A 169 -5.05 2.05 1.57
CA TYR A 169 -6.20 2.79 2.03
C TYR A 169 -5.97 4.30 1.95
N TYR A 170 -7.06 5.03 1.85
CA TYR A 170 -7.08 6.47 2.03
C TYR A 170 -6.62 6.84 3.45
N THR A 171 -6.10 8.05 3.62
CA THR A 171 -5.65 8.55 4.92
C THR A 171 -6.80 8.51 5.96
N GLY A 172 -6.55 7.88 7.10
CA GLY A 172 -7.55 7.73 8.16
C GLY A 172 -8.42 6.47 8.06
N VAL A 173 -8.35 5.72 6.95
CA VAL A 173 -9.05 4.45 6.79
C VAL A 173 -8.12 3.31 7.25
N ASN A 174 -8.42 2.72 8.41
CA ASN A 174 -7.62 1.63 8.99
C ASN A 174 -8.53 0.46 9.40
N PRO A 175 -8.61 -0.61 8.60
CA PRO A 175 -9.47 -1.76 8.87
C PRO A 175 -9.11 -2.53 10.15
N GLU A 176 -7.83 -2.59 10.49
CA GLU A 176 -7.38 -3.28 11.71
C GLU A 176 -7.86 -2.56 12.96
N ASP A 177 -7.62 -1.26 13.01
CA ASP A 177 -8.03 -0.41 14.12
C ASP A 177 -9.55 -0.39 14.25
N TYR A 178 -10.26 -0.30 13.14
CA TYR A 178 -11.72 -0.38 13.13
C TYR A 178 -12.24 -1.71 13.68
N ALA A 179 -11.67 -2.86 13.23
CA ALA A 179 -12.08 -4.17 13.72
C ALA A 179 -11.79 -4.38 15.21
N LEU A 180 -10.71 -3.78 15.73
CA LEU A 180 -10.34 -3.89 17.14
C LEU A 180 -11.18 -2.99 18.06
N ASN A 181 -11.57 -1.80 17.60
CA ASN A 181 -12.15 -0.78 18.45
C ASN A 181 -13.65 -0.56 18.24
N THR A 182 -14.22 -1.10 17.16
CA THR A 182 -15.66 -0.98 16.90
C THR A 182 -16.45 -2.06 17.63
N SER A 183 -17.52 -1.64 18.26
CA SER A 183 -18.40 -2.55 19.00
C SER A 183 -19.06 -3.58 18.07
N ARG A 184 -19.13 -4.81 18.53
CA ARG A 184 -19.74 -5.93 17.80
C ARG A 184 -21.29 -5.90 17.83
N ILE A 185 -21.88 -5.00 18.62
CA ILE A 185 -23.32 -4.75 18.62
C ILE A 185 -23.81 -4.01 17.38
N LEU A 186 -22.88 -3.31 16.66
CA LEU A 186 -23.19 -2.60 15.43
C LEU A 186 -23.23 -3.56 14.25
N GLY A 187 -24.23 -3.40 13.39
CA GLY A 187 -24.33 -4.12 12.11
C GLY A 187 -23.44 -3.50 11.02
N PRO A 188 -23.11 -4.25 9.97
CA PRO A 188 -22.32 -3.75 8.86
C PRO A 188 -23.00 -2.63 8.05
N ASP A 189 -24.32 -2.62 8.03
CA ASP A 189 -25.14 -1.64 7.32
C ASP A 189 -25.57 -0.46 8.20
N GLU A 190 -25.12 -0.41 9.45
CA GLU A 190 -25.46 0.67 10.36
C GLU A 190 -24.59 1.90 10.12
N TRP A 191 -25.24 3.06 10.12
CA TRP A 191 -24.61 4.37 10.01
C TRP A 191 -24.68 5.07 11.36
N TYR A 192 -23.57 5.65 11.78
CA TYR A 192 -23.47 6.35 13.05
C TYR A 192 -22.66 7.64 12.91
N THR A 193 -22.92 8.59 13.81
CA THR A 193 -22.19 9.85 13.84
C THR A 193 -20.99 9.72 14.77
N ILE A 194 -19.81 10.09 14.29
CA ILE A 194 -18.61 10.17 15.13
C ILE A 194 -18.33 11.62 15.49
N ASN A 195 -17.71 11.86 16.66
CA ASN A 195 -17.47 13.21 17.17
C ASN A 195 -16.75 14.14 16.19
N GLU A 196 -15.79 13.60 15.48
CA GLU A 196 -14.95 14.34 14.53
C GLU A 196 -15.68 14.66 13.21
N ALA A 197 -16.88 14.10 13.03
CA ALA A 197 -17.66 14.20 11.82
C ALA A 197 -18.59 15.40 11.74
N LYS A 198 -18.58 16.26 12.74
CA LYS A 198 -19.49 17.42 12.76
C LYS A 198 -19.00 18.52 11.83
N ALA A 199 -19.80 18.80 10.83
CA ALA A 199 -19.56 19.95 9.97
C ALA A 199 -20.14 21.22 10.63
N TYR A 200 -19.31 22.24 10.71
CA TYR A 200 -19.73 23.56 11.17
C TYR A 200 -19.68 24.53 10.01
N PHE A 201 -20.80 25.23 9.79
CA PHE A 201 -20.84 26.38 8.93
C PHE A 201 -21.06 27.61 9.81
N GLN A 202 -20.19 28.57 9.70
CA GLN A 202 -20.33 29.85 10.35
C GLN A 202 -21.02 30.81 9.38
N LEU A 203 -22.13 31.36 9.81
CA LEU A 203 -22.86 32.37 9.06
C LEU A 203 -22.24 33.76 9.27
N ASP A 204 -22.52 34.70 8.37
CA ASP A 204 -22.04 36.09 8.45
C ASP A 204 -22.52 36.81 9.72
N ASP A 205 -23.61 36.37 10.34
CA ASP A 205 -24.13 36.88 11.60
C ASP A 205 -23.45 36.30 12.85
N GLY A 206 -22.43 35.42 12.66
CA GLY A 206 -21.71 34.76 13.74
C GLY A 206 -22.41 33.49 14.30
N SER A 207 -23.61 33.16 13.82
CA SER A 207 -24.25 31.89 14.15
C SER A 207 -23.58 30.72 13.42
N ALA A 208 -23.63 29.52 14.02
CA ALA A 208 -23.06 28.34 13.44
C ALA A 208 -24.14 27.29 13.22
N ILE A 209 -24.21 26.74 12.01
CA ILE A 209 -25.02 25.56 11.73
C ILE A 209 -24.18 24.31 11.90
N ARG A 210 -24.69 23.39 12.66
CA ARG A 210 -24.07 22.10 12.94
C ARG A 210 -24.86 21.02 12.22
N ARG A 211 -24.17 20.26 11.36
CA ARG A 211 -24.71 19.05 10.74
C ARG A 211 -23.91 17.85 11.21
N ASP A 212 -24.62 16.80 11.61
CA ASP A 212 -24.00 15.53 11.95
C ASP A 212 -23.82 14.71 10.67
N ILE A 213 -22.57 14.40 10.35
CA ILE A 213 -22.24 13.55 9.20
C ILE A 213 -22.19 12.10 9.68
N ARG A 214 -22.96 11.25 9.00
CA ARG A 214 -22.99 9.83 9.31
C ARG A 214 -21.75 9.13 8.75
N TYR A 215 -21.37 8.04 9.37
CA TYR A 215 -20.21 7.25 9.01
C TYR A 215 -20.56 5.77 8.92
N ASN A 216 -20.05 5.12 7.88
CA ASN A 216 -20.02 3.67 7.75
C ASN A 216 -18.66 3.27 7.16
N PHE A 217 -17.93 2.39 7.85
CA PHE A 217 -16.57 2.04 7.46
C PHE A 217 -16.50 1.27 6.14
N LEU A 218 -17.48 0.40 5.86
CA LEU A 218 -17.51 -0.36 4.60
C LEU A 218 -17.71 0.57 3.40
N ASN A 219 -18.56 1.61 3.57
CA ASN A 219 -18.71 2.66 2.57
C ASN A 219 -17.38 3.39 2.30
N GLU A 220 -16.59 3.70 3.35
CA GLU A 220 -15.28 4.35 3.14
C GLU A 220 -14.30 3.47 2.36
N LEU A 221 -14.33 2.16 2.54
CA LEU A 221 -13.51 1.24 1.76
C LEU A 221 -13.87 1.21 0.27
N GLU A 222 -15.14 1.48 -0.08
CA GLU A 222 -15.63 1.48 -1.45
C GLU A 222 -15.45 2.83 -2.15
N HIS A 223 -15.53 3.93 -1.38
CA HIS A 223 -15.56 5.29 -1.89
C HIS A 223 -14.26 6.07 -1.69
N THR A 224 -13.20 5.39 -1.26
CA THR A 224 -11.85 5.98 -1.12
C THR A 224 -10.77 5.01 -1.59
N GLY A 225 -9.63 5.55 -2.00
CA GLY A 225 -8.50 4.73 -2.42
C GLY A 225 -7.17 5.44 -2.43
N ASN A 226 -6.11 4.63 -2.50
CA ASN A 226 -4.73 5.09 -2.64
C ASN A 226 -3.98 4.07 -3.51
N GLU A 227 -3.72 4.45 -4.73
CA GLU A 227 -3.08 3.62 -5.75
C GLU A 227 -1.71 4.19 -6.09
N ASN A 228 -0.68 3.35 -6.04
CA ASN A 228 0.67 3.75 -6.40
C ASN A 228 1.20 2.82 -7.48
N LYS A 229 1.73 3.39 -8.55
CA LYS A 229 2.35 2.67 -9.66
C LYS A 229 3.74 3.18 -9.92
N ASN A 230 4.73 2.30 -9.83
CA ASN A 230 6.11 2.62 -10.12
C ASN A 230 6.60 1.76 -11.29
N THR A 231 7.13 2.40 -12.32
CA THR A 231 7.73 1.72 -13.48
C THR A 231 9.18 2.16 -13.60
N LYS A 232 10.08 1.20 -13.64
CA LYS A 232 11.50 1.41 -13.85
C LYS A 232 11.97 0.67 -15.07
N PHE A 233 12.76 1.36 -15.89
CA PHE A 233 13.40 0.84 -17.08
C PHE A 233 14.86 1.23 -17.06
N GLN A 234 15.76 0.30 -17.33
CA GLN A 234 17.19 0.54 -17.34
C GLN A 234 17.89 -0.27 -18.42
N ILE A 235 18.74 0.40 -19.20
CA ILE A 235 19.65 -0.21 -20.14
C ILE A 235 21.09 0.18 -19.74
N THR A 236 22.00 -0.78 -19.76
CA THR A 236 23.42 -0.52 -19.49
C THR A 236 24.25 -1.26 -20.52
N GLY A 237 25.15 -0.56 -21.17
CA GLY A 237 26.16 -1.09 -22.05
C GLY A 237 27.56 -0.88 -21.44
N ASN A 238 28.40 -1.92 -21.47
CA ASN A 238 29.79 -1.85 -21.05
C ASN A 238 30.67 -2.38 -22.16
N LEU A 239 31.74 -1.67 -22.48
CA LEU A 239 32.79 -2.09 -23.38
C LEU A 239 34.11 -2.11 -22.59
N ILE A 240 34.81 -3.22 -22.65
CA ILE A 240 36.10 -3.41 -22.01
C ILE A 240 37.11 -3.76 -23.11
N TRP A 241 38.09 -2.90 -23.29
CA TRP A 241 39.15 -3.07 -24.32
C TRP A 241 40.51 -3.04 -23.65
N ASN A 242 41.19 -4.18 -23.69
CA ASN A 242 42.59 -4.29 -23.30
C ASN A 242 43.44 -3.90 -24.54
N ILE A 243 43.84 -2.62 -24.60
CA ILE A 243 44.58 -2.08 -25.74
C ILE A 243 46.00 -2.71 -25.79
N THR A 244 46.64 -2.76 -24.63
CA THR A 244 47.88 -3.49 -24.36
C THR A 244 47.74 -4.26 -23.03
N PRO A 245 48.72 -5.13 -22.67
CA PRO A 245 48.70 -5.78 -21.36
C PRO A 245 48.67 -4.78 -20.18
N GLU A 246 49.20 -3.57 -20.37
CA GLU A 246 49.25 -2.52 -19.36
C GLU A 246 48.12 -1.51 -19.43
N ILE A 247 47.48 -1.37 -20.59
CA ILE A 247 46.45 -0.34 -20.86
C ILE A 247 45.10 -0.99 -21.10
N LYS A 248 44.15 -0.67 -20.21
CA LYS A 248 42.77 -1.11 -20.29
C LYS A 248 41.84 0.11 -20.40
N TYR A 249 41.00 0.14 -21.42
CA TYR A 249 39.94 1.12 -21.59
C TYR A 249 38.59 0.50 -21.25
N GLU A 250 37.77 1.23 -20.47
CA GLU A 250 36.40 0.83 -20.11
C GLU A 250 35.44 1.97 -20.44
N LEU A 251 34.41 1.66 -21.25
CA LEU A 251 33.28 2.54 -21.52
C LEU A 251 32.04 1.93 -20.87
N THR A 252 31.37 2.72 -20.04
CA THR A 252 30.05 2.38 -19.52
C THR A 252 29.04 3.42 -19.97
N THR A 253 27.97 2.97 -20.60
CA THR A 253 26.82 3.79 -20.95
C THR A 253 25.60 3.25 -20.24
N ALA A 254 24.78 4.13 -19.65
CA ALA A 254 23.54 3.72 -19.04
C ALA A 254 22.43 4.74 -19.32
N PHE A 255 21.24 4.23 -19.53
CA PHE A 255 19.99 4.98 -19.55
C PHE A 255 19.03 4.39 -18.53
N THR A 256 18.45 5.25 -17.70
CA THR A 256 17.44 4.87 -16.74
C THR A 256 16.24 5.80 -16.86
N ARG A 257 15.05 5.22 -16.88
CA ARG A 257 13.79 5.95 -16.77
C ARG A 257 12.99 5.38 -15.60
N ASN A 258 12.59 6.26 -14.68
CA ASN A 258 11.68 5.96 -13.58
C ASN A 258 10.42 6.78 -13.76
N SER A 259 9.26 6.14 -13.67
CA SER A 259 7.95 6.79 -13.62
C SER A 259 7.24 6.34 -12.36
N SER A 260 6.83 7.29 -11.54
CA SER A 260 6.05 7.06 -10.33
C SER A 260 4.75 7.83 -10.42
N GLU A 261 3.64 7.16 -10.24
CA GLU A 261 2.30 7.72 -10.23
C GLU A 261 1.65 7.35 -8.90
N ALA A 262 1.13 8.35 -8.21
CA ALA A 262 0.35 8.18 -6.98
C ALA A 262 -1.01 8.83 -7.16
N ASN A 263 -2.06 8.08 -6.92
CA ASN A 263 -3.45 8.46 -7.09
C ASN A 263 -4.19 8.22 -5.77
N VAL A 264 -4.45 9.28 -5.01
CA VAL A 264 -5.18 9.22 -3.74
C VAL A 264 -6.51 9.94 -3.94
N TRP A 265 -7.61 9.22 -3.76
CA TRP A 265 -8.93 9.73 -4.07
C TRP A 265 -9.96 9.43 -3.00
N ALA A 266 -10.96 10.29 -2.93
CA ALA A 266 -12.18 10.14 -2.16
C ALA A 266 -13.33 10.72 -3.01
N ASP A 267 -14.31 9.91 -3.35
CA ASP A 267 -15.44 10.37 -4.16
C ASP A 267 -16.49 11.10 -3.32
N ASP A 268 -17.54 11.57 -3.95
CA ASP A 268 -18.60 12.36 -3.33
C ASP A 268 -19.50 11.59 -2.36
N HIS A 269 -19.41 10.25 -2.34
CA HIS A 269 -20.09 9.37 -1.39
C HIS A 269 -19.21 9.00 -0.19
N SER A 270 -17.98 9.53 -0.09
CA SER A 270 -17.09 9.28 1.04
C SER A 270 -17.39 10.21 2.22
N TYR A 271 -17.04 9.73 3.42
CA TYR A 271 -17.04 10.54 4.64
C TYR A 271 -16.07 11.73 4.54
N ALA A 272 -14.90 11.49 3.93
CA ALA A 272 -13.89 12.53 3.75
C ALA A 272 -14.45 13.75 3.01
N VAL A 273 -15.21 13.52 1.95
CA VAL A 273 -15.86 14.56 1.16
C VAL A 273 -17.07 15.14 1.90
N SER A 274 -17.92 14.29 2.50
CA SER A 274 -19.10 14.70 3.25
C SER A 274 -18.74 15.66 4.39
N LYS A 275 -17.63 15.40 5.08
CA LYS A 275 -17.11 16.27 6.16
C LYS A 275 -16.75 17.67 5.66
N ILE A 276 -16.11 17.78 4.49
CA ILE A 276 -15.72 19.05 3.89
C ILE A 276 -16.95 19.79 3.31
N ARG A 277 -17.84 19.03 2.66
CA ARG A 277 -19.06 19.56 2.05
C ARG A 277 -20.06 20.04 3.09
N GLY A 278 -20.11 19.36 4.23
CA GLY A 278 -21.10 19.61 5.27
C GLY A 278 -22.47 19.02 4.99
N ALA A 279 -22.54 18.06 4.08
CA ALA A 279 -23.72 17.29 3.73
C ALA A 279 -23.41 15.80 3.69
N ASN A 280 -24.39 14.93 3.91
CA ASN A 280 -24.20 13.50 3.88
C ASN A 280 -23.96 13.01 2.45
N TYR A 281 -23.39 11.88 2.34
CA TYR A 281 -23.02 11.05 1.19
C TYR A 281 -23.79 11.33 -0.11
N GLY A 282 -23.10 11.95 -1.06
CA GLY A 282 -23.68 12.27 -2.36
C GLY A 282 -24.80 13.31 -2.37
N GLU A 283 -25.26 13.77 -1.20
CA GLU A 283 -26.24 14.86 -1.13
C GLU A 283 -25.63 16.14 -1.69
N LEU A 284 -26.28 16.67 -2.69
CA LEU A 284 -26.01 18.02 -3.19
C LEU A 284 -26.86 18.98 -2.37
N VAL A 285 -26.24 20.05 -1.93
CA VAL A 285 -26.94 21.13 -1.25
C VAL A 285 -27.66 21.97 -2.33
N THR A 286 -28.86 21.54 -2.75
CA THR A 286 -29.54 22.07 -3.94
C THR A 286 -30.84 22.82 -3.68
N GLY A 287 -31.25 23.02 -2.42
CA GLY A 287 -32.49 23.74 -2.09
C GLY A 287 -32.35 25.25 -2.08
N GLU A 288 -33.44 26.00 -2.31
CA GLU A 288 -33.45 27.46 -2.15
C GLU A 288 -33.03 27.88 -0.73
N SER A 289 -33.43 27.10 0.28
CA SER A 289 -33.03 27.27 1.67
C SER A 289 -31.56 26.94 1.96
N ASP A 290 -30.91 26.16 1.06
CA ASP A 290 -29.55 25.67 1.24
C ASP A 290 -28.56 26.28 0.21
N SER A 291 -29.01 27.22 -0.61
CA SER A 291 -28.18 27.86 -1.64
C SER A 291 -26.91 28.50 -1.05
N TRP A 292 -27.01 29.08 0.13
CA TRP A 292 -25.89 29.66 0.85
C TRP A 292 -24.88 28.60 1.33
N LEU A 293 -25.32 27.36 1.70
CA LEU A 293 -24.45 26.26 2.06
C LEU A 293 -23.59 25.83 0.86
N THR A 294 -24.19 25.78 -0.32
CA THR A 294 -23.47 25.47 -1.57
C THR A 294 -22.41 26.54 -1.86
N LEU A 295 -22.73 27.81 -1.63
CA LEU A 295 -21.79 28.93 -1.80
C LEU A 295 -20.70 28.95 -0.73
N ALA A 296 -21.01 28.57 0.50
CA ALA A 296 -20.07 28.52 1.62
C ALA A 296 -19.19 27.27 1.64
N SER A 297 -19.61 26.19 0.99
CA SER A 297 -18.83 24.95 0.96
C SER A 297 -17.63 25.07 0.02
N VAL A 298 -16.45 24.71 0.53
CA VAL A 298 -15.20 24.62 -0.25
C VAL A 298 -15.31 23.55 -1.35
N LEU A 299 -16.15 22.53 -1.16
CA LEU A 299 -16.34 21.41 -2.08
C LEU A 299 -17.84 21.13 -2.28
N PRO A 300 -18.57 22.00 -3.00
CA PRO A 300 -20.02 21.90 -3.14
C PRO A 300 -20.49 20.66 -3.93
N TYR A 301 -19.65 20.12 -4.81
CA TYR A 301 -19.91 18.92 -5.62
C TYR A 301 -18.60 18.20 -5.98
N GLY A 302 -18.70 16.93 -6.41
CA GLY A 302 -17.57 16.10 -6.80
C GLY A 302 -16.77 15.54 -5.62
N GLY A 303 -15.64 14.93 -5.91
CA GLY A 303 -14.75 14.30 -4.95
C GLY A 303 -13.41 15.03 -4.83
N ILE A 304 -12.48 14.38 -4.12
CA ILE A 304 -11.10 14.84 -3.94
C ILE A 304 -10.18 13.89 -4.69
N LEU A 305 -9.30 14.43 -5.50
CA LEU A 305 -8.26 13.68 -6.21
C LEU A 305 -6.92 14.36 -6.01
N ASN A 306 -5.99 13.64 -5.37
CA ASN A 306 -4.59 14.00 -5.29
C ASN A 306 -3.79 13.11 -6.23
N TYR A 307 -3.41 13.65 -7.37
CA TYR A 307 -2.61 12.97 -8.36
C TYR A 307 -1.19 13.53 -8.38
N ASN A 308 -0.21 12.66 -8.15
CA ASN A 308 1.19 12.99 -8.26
C ASN A 308 1.84 12.09 -9.32
N SER A 309 2.52 12.70 -10.28
CA SER A 309 3.29 11.98 -11.30
C SER A 309 4.71 12.52 -11.36
N THR A 310 5.67 11.63 -11.24
CA THR A 310 7.09 11.96 -11.35
C THR A 310 7.71 11.10 -12.44
N ASN A 311 8.31 11.75 -13.43
CA ASN A 311 9.07 11.11 -14.49
C ASN A 311 10.52 11.58 -14.41
N GLN A 312 11.43 10.65 -14.18
CA GLN A 312 12.85 10.90 -14.09
C GLN A 312 13.59 10.12 -15.19
N GLN A 313 14.46 10.79 -15.90
CA GLN A 313 15.36 10.18 -16.87
C GLN A 313 16.80 10.53 -16.51
N SER A 314 17.68 9.55 -16.60
CA SER A 314 19.11 9.76 -16.40
C SER A 314 19.93 9.04 -17.45
N TYR A 315 20.98 9.72 -17.85
CA TYR A 315 21.97 9.22 -18.80
C TYR A 315 23.33 9.21 -18.10
N THR A 316 24.07 8.13 -18.27
CA THR A 316 25.42 8.03 -17.73
C THR A 316 26.35 7.61 -18.86
N VAL A 317 27.44 8.35 -19.05
CA VAL A 317 28.56 7.96 -19.91
C VAL A 317 29.83 8.07 -19.07
N ARG A 318 30.47 6.95 -18.85
CA ARG A 318 31.72 6.88 -18.05
C ARG A 318 32.81 6.28 -18.93
N ASN A 319 33.89 7.05 -19.09
CA ASN A 319 35.13 6.61 -19.72
C ASN A 319 36.19 6.43 -18.67
N GLN A 320 36.89 5.32 -18.69
CA GLN A 320 37.96 5.02 -17.74
C GLN A 320 39.13 4.40 -18.46
N LEU A 321 40.31 4.99 -18.31
CA LEU A 321 41.56 4.43 -18.78
C LEU A 321 42.38 3.97 -17.57
N ASN A 322 42.70 2.70 -17.52
CA ASN A 322 43.51 2.10 -16.47
C ASN A 322 44.89 1.76 -17.05
N TYR A 323 45.95 2.21 -16.35
CA TYR A 323 47.33 1.87 -16.64
C TYR A 323 47.93 1.13 -15.47
N GLY A 324 48.51 -0.05 -15.70
CA GLY A 324 49.15 -0.83 -14.66
C GLY A 324 50.41 -1.51 -15.22
N LYS A 325 51.59 -1.18 -14.68
CA LYS A 325 52.86 -1.82 -15.01
C LYS A 325 53.34 -2.62 -13.82
N TYR A 326 53.55 -3.91 -14.02
CA TYR A 326 54.22 -4.71 -12.97
C TYR A 326 55.73 -4.38 -12.99
N LEU A 327 56.23 -3.71 -11.97
CA LEU A 327 57.64 -3.60 -11.74
C LEU A 327 58.09 -4.95 -11.16
N MET A 328 58.93 -5.66 -11.92
CA MET A 328 59.57 -6.89 -11.42
C MET A 328 60.26 -6.59 -10.11
N LYS A 329 59.90 -7.30 -9.03
CA LYS A 329 60.77 -7.37 -7.84
C LYS A 329 62.12 -7.97 -8.31
N LYS A 330 63.20 -7.20 -8.18
CA LYS A 330 64.54 -7.76 -8.26
C LYS A 330 64.59 -8.90 -7.27
N GLU A 331 64.84 -10.13 -7.72
CA GLU A 331 65.17 -11.21 -6.81
C GLU A 331 66.44 -10.83 -6.06
N PRO A 332 66.49 -11.02 -4.73
CA PRO A 332 67.71 -10.81 -3.99
C PRO A 332 68.76 -11.77 -4.57
N CYS A 333 69.91 -11.23 -4.96
CA CYS A 333 71.08 -11.98 -5.40
C CYS A 333 71.40 -13.09 -4.39
N PRO A 334 71.52 -14.35 -4.80
CA PRO A 334 71.96 -15.39 -3.88
C PRO A 334 73.32 -14.97 -3.29
N GLN A 335 73.39 -14.86 -1.99
CA GLN A 335 74.59 -14.58 -1.25
C GLN A 335 75.66 -15.59 -1.66
N CYS A 336 76.73 -15.10 -2.26
CA CYS A 336 77.98 -15.83 -2.36
C CYS A 336 78.47 -16.07 -0.91
N CYS A 337 78.31 -17.28 -0.42
CA CYS A 337 79.07 -17.74 0.73
C CYS A 337 80.54 -17.84 0.33
N LEU A 338 81.38 -16.82 0.70
CA LEU A 338 82.81 -16.95 0.77
C LEU A 338 83.10 -17.62 2.15
N GLY A 339 83.56 -18.87 2.05
CA GLY A 339 84.14 -19.57 3.17
C GLY A 339 85.53 -19.05 3.46
N THR A 340 85.86 -18.92 4.74
CA THR A 340 87.13 -19.24 5.35
C THR A 340 86.82 -19.80 6.75
#